data_a3ecaf78d7d7918c0c8c09b054bf0406
#
_entry.id   a3ecaf78d7d7918c0c8c09b054bf0406
#
_cell.length_a   1.000
_cell.length_b   1.000
_cell.length_c   1.000
_cell.angle_alpha   90.00
_cell.angle_beta   90.00
_cell.angle_gamma   90.00
#
_symmetry.space_group_name_H-M   'P 1'
#
loop_
_entity.id
_entity.type
_entity.pdbx_description
1 polymer ?
#
loop_
_entity_poly.entity_id
_entity_poly.type
_entity_poly.pdbx_seq_one_letter_code
_entity_poly.pdbx_strand_id
1 'polypeptide(L)'
;MKLLRFLVFGIMSVILLPSNMAAEWQWSVQLPGIISNETNDHPQAFLWIPSDCTQVKAVIIGNHNMTEETLFENSLFRERLSETGIALIWITPGWDQRWDITTGCQEAFEKMMEDFANVSGYSELKYAPIVPLGHSAMATYPWNFAAWNPDRTLAIISLHGDAPRTNLTGYGRDNMEWGKRTIDGIPGLLIEGEYEWWEDRVNPALAFRMMYPKSCVSFLCDTGRGHFDIADRTAGYIALFLKKALEYRMPATYDLDKPVELKKLNPQNGWLAERCTWAFPQSS
;
A
#
# COMPACT_ATOMS: atom_id res chain seq x y z
N MET A 1 -74.47 -27.39 -8.75
CA MET A 1 -73.67 -26.42 -8.07
C MET A 1 -72.20 -26.88 -8.03
N LYS A 2 -71.37 -26.37 -8.92
CA LYS A 2 -69.91 -26.72 -8.98
C LYS A 2 -69.13 -25.65 -8.24
N LEU A 3 -68.42 -26.00 -7.14
CA LEU A 3 -67.53 -25.12 -6.38
C LEU A 3 -66.22 -25.02 -7.13
N LEU A 4 -65.89 -23.80 -7.56
CA LEU A 4 -64.61 -23.45 -8.19
C LEU A 4 -63.62 -23.06 -7.09
N ARG A 5 -62.59 -23.88 -6.85
CA ARG A 5 -61.49 -23.56 -5.94
C ARG A 5 -60.44 -22.75 -6.67
N PHE A 6 -60.29 -21.49 -6.35
CA PHE A 6 -59.14 -20.68 -6.76
C PHE A 6 -57.93 -21.00 -5.88
N LEU A 7 -56.87 -21.52 -6.52
CA LEU A 7 -55.57 -21.66 -5.91
C LEU A 7 -54.81 -20.33 -6.12
N VAL A 8 -54.55 -19.58 -5.04
CA VAL A 8 -53.70 -18.38 -5.09
C VAL A 8 -52.27 -18.83 -4.87
N PHE A 9 -51.46 -18.82 -5.92
CA PHE A 9 -49.99 -18.96 -5.81
C PHE A 9 -49.38 -17.62 -5.36
N GLY A 10 -48.99 -17.52 -4.10
CA GLY A 10 -48.20 -16.42 -3.61
C GLY A 10 -46.76 -16.57 -4.11
N ILE A 11 -46.33 -15.72 -5.04
CA ILE A 11 -44.91 -15.56 -5.42
C ILE A 11 -44.21 -14.83 -4.29
N MET A 12 -43.48 -15.56 -3.49
CA MET A 12 -42.60 -14.99 -2.46
C MET A 12 -41.34 -14.48 -3.17
N SER A 13 -41.31 -13.20 -3.53
CA SER A 13 -40.11 -12.52 -4.02
C SER A 13 -39.11 -12.45 -2.90
N VAL A 14 -38.11 -13.29 -2.92
CA VAL A 14 -36.90 -13.13 -2.05
C VAL A 14 -36.13 -11.93 -2.58
N ILE A 15 -36.31 -10.80 -1.93
CA ILE A 15 -35.44 -9.64 -2.12
C ILE A 15 -34.10 -10.00 -1.48
N LEU A 16 -33.15 -10.42 -2.29
CA LEU A 16 -31.74 -10.47 -1.91
C LEU A 16 -31.30 -9.02 -1.74
N LEU A 17 -31.36 -8.52 -0.52
CA LEU A 17 -30.64 -7.30 -0.14
C LEU A 17 -29.15 -7.60 -0.39
N PRO A 18 -28.44 -6.72 -1.11
CA PRO A 18 -26.99 -6.84 -1.14
C PRO A 18 -26.53 -6.75 0.32
N SER A 19 -26.01 -7.84 0.85
CA SER A 19 -25.24 -7.79 2.08
C SER A 19 -24.08 -6.85 1.79
N ASN A 20 -24.04 -5.69 2.42
CA ASN A 20 -22.81 -4.97 2.65
C ASN A 20 -21.95 -5.91 3.49
N MET A 21 -21.27 -6.83 2.82
CA MET A 21 -20.21 -7.59 3.44
C MET A 21 -19.15 -6.56 3.76
N ALA A 22 -19.11 -6.12 5.02
CA ALA A 22 -17.95 -5.45 5.53
C ALA A 22 -16.74 -6.28 5.09
N ALA A 23 -15.75 -5.61 4.56
CA ALA A 23 -14.60 -6.27 3.97
C ALA A 23 -13.88 -7.05 5.07
N GLU A 24 -14.11 -8.35 5.15
CA GLU A 24 -13.55 -9.21 6.17
C GLU A 24 -12.04 -9.40 5.95
N TRP A 25 -11.28 -9.20 7.01
CA TRP A 25 -9.91 -9.65 7.10
C TRP A 25 -9.91 -11.16 7.34
N GLN A 26 -9.29 -11.92 6.44
CA GLN A 26 -9.46 -13.38 6.42
C GLN A 26 -8.53 -14.11 7.38
N TRP A 27 -7.32 -13.58 7.59
CA TRP A 27 -6.30 -14.17 8.46
C TRP A 27 -5.66 -13.10 9.35
N SER A 28 -5.15 -13.53 10.49
CA SER A 28 -4.35 -12.67 11.35
C SER A 28 -3.20 -13.44 11.99
N VAL A 29 -2.09 -12.71 12.20
CA VAL A 29 -0.91 -13.22 12.91
C VAL A 29 -0.41 -12.18 13.90
N GLN A 30 0.11 -12.61 15.04
CA GLN A 30 0.73 -11.75 16.03
C GLN A 30 2.20 -11.51 15.67
N LEU A 31 2.73 -10.34 16.04
CA LEU A 31 4.13 -9.96 15.85
C LEU A 31 4.90 -10.00 17.18
N PRO A 32 5.26 -11.19 17.69
CA PRO A 32 5.79 -11.34 19.04
C PRO A 32 7.17 -10.71 19.25
N GLY A 33 7.90 -10.41 18.18
CA GLY A 33 9.20 -9.75 18.23
C GLY A 33 9.15 -8.23 18.47
N ILE A 34 7.95 -7.65 18.44
CA ILE A 34 7.74 -6.19 18.57
C ILE A 34 6.83 -5.92 19.78
N ILE A 35 7.15 -4.85 20.51
CA ILE A 35 6.24 -4.25 21.51
C ILE A 35 5.86 -2.86 21.01
N SER A 36 4.58 -2.63 20.81
CA SER A 36 4.08 -1.30 20.43
C SER A 36 4.16 -0.33 21.61
N ASN A 37 4.66 0.87 21.34
CA ASN A 37 4.68 1.94 22.34
C ASN A 37 3.28 2.52 22.64
N GLU A 38 2.30 2.23 21.81
CA GLU A 38 0.92 2.72 22.02
C GLU A 38 0.18 1.91 23.07
N THR A 39 0.32 0.59 23.02
CA THR A 39 -0.46 -0.32 23.89
C THR A 39 0.38 -1.10 24.88
N ASN A 40 1.70 -1.07 24.76
CA ASN A 40 2.62 -1.92 25.48
C ASN A 40 2.33 -3.43 25.29
N ASP A 41 1.84 -3.80 24.11
CA ASP A 41 1.51 -5.16 23.71
C ASP A 41 2.04 -5.44 22.30
N HIS A 42 1.93 -6.69 21.85
CA HIS A 42 2.36 -7.12 20.54
C HIS A 42 1.36 -6.70 19.46
N PRO A 43 1.84 -6.10 18.35
CA PRO A 43 0.97 -5.82 17.22
C PRO A 43 0.37 -7.09 16.62
N GLN A 44 -0.83 -6.93 16.06
CA GLN A 44 -1.52 -7.93 15.26
C GLN A 44 -1.53 -7.47 13.81
N ALA A 45 -1.15 -8.32 12.90
CA ALA A 45 -1.28 -8.10 11.48
C ALA A 45 -2.51 -8.84 10.94
N PHE A 46 -3.23 -8.20 10.01
CA PHE A 46 -4.44 -8.72 9.38
C PHE A 46 -4.23 -8.78 7.87
N LEU A 47 -4.54 -9.93 7.26
CA LEU A 47 -4.39 -10.17 5.84
C LEU A 47 -5.73 -10.24 5.14
N TRP A 48 -5.85 -9.52 4.02
CA TRP A 48 -6.92 -9.65 3.06
C TRP A 48 -6.35 -10.07 1.69
N ILE A 49 -6.94 -11.10 1.08
CA ILE A 49 -6.65 -11.55 -0.28
C ILE A 49 -7.95 -11.50 -1.08
N PRO A 50 -7.95 -11.01 -2.35
CA PRO A 50 -9.14 -11.05 -3.19
C PRO A 50 -9.74 -12.46 -3.29
N SER A 51 -11.08 -12.57 -3.22
CA SER A 51 -11.78 -13.87 -3.15
C SER A 51 -11.47 -14.80 -4.34
N ASP A 52 -11.28 -14.22 -5.53
CA ASP A 52 -11.01 -14.97 -6.76
C ASP A 52 -9.50 -15.02 -7.09
N CYS A 53 -8.66 -14.60 -6.15
CA CYS A 53 -7.22 -14.58 -6.34
C CYS A 53 -6.66 -16.00 -6.26
N THR A 54 -6.13 -16.49 -7.36
CA THR A 54 -5.43 -17.78 -7.42
C THR A 54 -3.93 -17.67 -7.10
N GLN A 55 -3.39 -16.44 -7.15
CA GLN A 55 -1.99 -16.15 -6.91
C GLN A 55 -1.84 -14.70 -6.48
N VAL A 56 -1.22 -14.46 -5.33
CA VAL A 56 -0.87 -13.11 -4.87
C VAL A 56 0.36 -12.61 -5.62
N LYS A 57 0.23 -11.50 -6.35
CA LYS A 57 1.31 -10.90 -7.15
C LYS A 57 2.12 -9.86 -6.40
N ALA A 58 1.51 -9.21 -5.42
CA ALA A 58 2.15 -8.25 -4.53
C ALA A 58 1.31 -8.05 -3.28
N VAL A 59 1.90 -7.46 -2.24
CA VAL A 59 1.22 -7.17 -0.97
C VAL A 59 1.43 -5.71 -0.62
N ILE A 60 0.35 -4.98 -0.36
CA ILE A 60 0.43 -3.64 0.25
C ILE A 60 0.45 -3.82 1.76
N ILE A 61 1.41 -3.19 2.43
CA ILE A 61 1.53 -3.24 3.90
C ILE A 61 1.42 -1.83 4.46
N GLY A 62 0.44 -1.63 5.33
CA GLY A 62 0.20 -0.40 6.06
C GLY A 62 0.16 -0.62 7.56
N ASN A 63 0.61 0.37 8.32
CA ASN A 63 0.55 0.40 9.76
C ASN A 63 -0.66 1.20 10.23
N HIS A 64 -1.19 0.85 11.41
CA HIS A 64 -2.23 1.64 12.05
C HIS A 64 -1.79 3.10 12.24
N ASN A 65 -2.60 3.99 11.70
CA ASN A 65 -2.58 5.42 11.91
C ASN A 65 -3.99 5.96 11.63
N MET A 66 -4.16 6.99 10.82
CA MET A 66 -5.45 7.69 10.68
C MET A 66 -6.26 7.26 9.45
N THR A 67 -5.62 6.86 8.35
CA THR A 67 -6.31 6.67 7.06
C THR A 67 -6.04 5.34 6.38
N GLU A 68 -5.04 4.58 6.82
CA GLU A 68 -4.66 3.33 6.18
C GLU A 68 -5.78 2.30 6.21
N GLU A 69 -6.43 2.12 7.36
CA GLU A 69 -7.56 1.19 7.51
C GLU A 69 -8.72 1.60 6.59
N THR A 70 -9.09 2.89 6.61
CA THR A 70 -10.16 3.42 5.77
C THR A 70 -9.90 3.20 4.28
N LEU A 71 -8.64 3.37 3.82
CA LEU A 71 -8.26 3.08 2.45
C LEU A 71 -8.32 1.58 2.16
N PHE A 72 -7.82 0.75 3.08
CA PHE A 72 -7.77 -0.71 2.89
C PHE A 72 -9.16 -1.36 2.93
N GLU A 73 -10.12 -0.74 3.60
CA GLU A 73 -11.52 -1.17 3.63
C GLU A 73 -12.39 -0.50 2.56
N ASN A 74 -11.83 0.44 1.80
CA ASN A 74 -12.55 1.08 0.71
C ASN A 74 -12.89 0.06 -0.38
N SER A 75 -14.19 -0.06 -0.69
CA SER A 75 -14.70 -1.10 -1.61
C SER A 75 -14.18 -0.94 -3.04
N LEU A 76 -14.06 0.30 -3.53
CA LEU A 76 -13.51 0.59 -4.85
C LEU A 76 -12.02 0.20 -4.91
N PHE A 77 -11.27 0.52 -3.85
CA PHE A 77 -9.85 0.15 -3.77
C PHE A 77 -9.67 -1.37 -3.85
N ARG A 78 -10.40 -2.11 -3.00
CA ARG A 78 -10.38 -3.58 -3.02
C ARG A 78 -10.83 -4.18 -4.35
N GLU A 79 -11.87 -3.63 -4.98
CA GLU A 79 -12.31 -4.04 -6.32
C GLU A 79 -11.15 -3.93 -7.33
N ARG A 80 -10.48 -2.78 -7.36
CA ARG A 80 -9.36 -2.54 -8.27
C ARG A 80 -8.13 -3.40 -7.97
N LEU A 81 -7.86 -3.68 -6.70
CA LEU A 81 -6.79 -4.60 -6.31
C LEU A 81 -7.11 -6.04 -6.72
N SER A 82 -8.38 -6.44 -6.65
CA SER A 82 -8.83 -7.77 -7.08
C SER A 82 -8.54 -8.03 -8.57
N GLU A 83 -8.66 -7.01 -9.42
CA GLU A 83 -8.30 -7.12 -10.85
C GLU A 83 -6.81 -7.46 -11.08
N THR A 84 -5.96 -7.21 -10.09
CA THR A 84 -4.51 -7.32 -10.22
C THR A 84 -3.88 -8.43 -9.40
N GLY A 85 -4.61 -8.99 -8.44
CA GLY A 85 -4.09 -9.99 -7.50
C GLY A 85 -3.17 -9.39 -6.43
N ILE A 86 -3.43 -8.14 -6.02
CA ILE A 86 -2.72 -7.49 -4.93
C ILE A 86 -3.47 -7.73 -3.61
N ALA A 87 -2.77 -8.24 -2.61
CA ALA A 87 -3.28 -8.44 -1.26
C ALA A 87 -2.98 -7.22 -0.35
N LEU A 88 -3.65 -7.14 0.79
CA LEU A 88 -3.46 -6.11 1.81
C LEU A 88 -3.05 -6.73 3.14
N ILE A 89 -2.09 -6.10 3.82
CA ILE A 89 -1.78 -6.36 5.22
C ILE A 89 -1.91 -5.04 5.99
N TRP A 90 -2.73 -5.06 7.04
CA TRP A 90 -2.89 -3.96 7.98
C TRP A 90 -2.41 -4.39 9.36
N ILE A 91 -1.55 -3.56 10.00
CA ILE A 91 -0.89 -3.88 11.26
C ILE A 91 -1.35 -2.89 12.33
N THR A 92 -1.92 -3.39 13.43
CA THR A 92 -2.40 -2.58 14.54
C THR A 92 -2.08 -3.21 15.89
N PRO A 93 -1.65 -2.40 16.90
CA PRO A 93 -1.12 -1.04 16.74
C PRO A 93 0.08 -1.01 15.80
N GLY A 94 0.48 0.19 15.35
CA GLY A 94 1.64 0.32 14.46
C GLY A 94 2.93 -0.23 15.10
N TRP A 95 3.75 -0.88 14.31
CA TRP A 95 4.95 -1.55 14.81
C TRP A 95 6.22 -0.69 14.73
N ASP A 96 6.43 0.05 13.62
CA ASP A 96 7.56 0.96 13.47
C ASP A 96 7.25 2.07 12.47
N GLN A 97 7.10 3.29 12.96
CA GLN A 97 6.76 4.45 12.15
C GLN A 97 7.84 4.82 11.13
N ARG A 98 9.10 4.47 11.40
CA ARG A 98 10.25 4.90 10.61
C ARG A 98 10.95 3.78 9.88
N TRP A 99 10.58 2.54 10.17
CA TRP A 99 11.34 1.38 9.72
C TRP A 99 12.81 1.47 10.11
N ASP A 100 13.07 1.51 11.40
CA ASP A 100 14.41 1.52 11.93
C ASP A 100 14.98 0.10 11.99
N ILE A 101 15.95 -0.17 11.14
CA ILE A 101 16.56 -1.51 11.04
C ILE A 101 17.32 -1.96 12.30
N THR A 102 17.40 -1.13 13.32
CA THR A 102 17.99 -1.49 14.62
C THR A 102 16.98 -1.98 15.64
N THR A 103 15.68 -1.96 15.31
CA THR A 103 14.57 -2.30 16.23
C THR A 103 14.06 -3.73 16.10
N GLY A 104 14.62 -4.54 15.22
CA GLY A 104 14.14 -5.91 14.95
C GLY A 104 12.93 -5.98 14.00
N CYS A 105 12.57 -4.85 13.35
CA CYS A 105 11.44 -4.80 12.42
C CYS A 105 11.63 -5.71 11.19
N GLN A 106 12.88 -5.94 10.78
CA GLN A 106 13.22 -6.79 9.64
C GLN A 106 12.86 -8.25 9.90
N GLU A 107 13.30 -8.76 11.03
CA GLU A 107 13.03 -10.14 11.46
C GLU A 107 11.54 -10.37 11.70
N ALA A 108 10.87 -9.37 12.30
CA ALA A 108 9.42 -9.42 12.50
C ALA A 108 8.66 -9.43 11.16
N PHE A 109 9.12 -8.65 10.17
CA PHE A 109 8.55 -8.63 8.83
C PHE A 109 8.68 -9.98 8.12
N GLU A 110 9.88 -10.55 8.09
CA GLU A 110 10.10 -11.84 7.43
C GLU A 110 9.29 -12.95 8.11
N LYS A 111 9.23 -12.95 9.45
CA LYS A 111 8.41 -13.89 10.21
C LYS A 111 6.92 -13.72 9.91
N MET A 112 6.40 -12.48 9.87
CA MET A 112 5.02 -12.18 9.51
C MET A 112 4.64 -12.73 8.14
N MET A 113 5.49 -12.52 7.12
CA MET A 113 5.23 -13.00 5.77
C MET A 113 5.24 -14.53 5.69
N GLU A 114 6.15 -15.19 6.43
CA GLU A 114 6.18 -16.64 6.54
C GLU A 114 4.92 -17.18 7.26
N ASP A 115 4.51 -16.55 8.35
CA ASP A 115 3.31 -16.96 9.09
C ASP A 115 2.05 -16.80 8.25
N PHE A 116 1.93 -15.69 7.50
CA PHE A 116 0.81 -15.52 6.57
C PHE A 116 0.82 -16.55 5.44
N ALA A 117 1.97 -16.89 4.88
CA ALA A 117 2.08 -17.96 3.90
C ALA A 117 1.55 -19.30 4.47
N ASN A 118 1.91 -19.60 5.71
CA ASN A 118 1.50 -20.84 6.38
C ASN A 118 -0.01 -20.87 6.70
N VAL A 119 -0.57 -19.78 7.26
CA VAL A 119 -1.98 -19.80 7.72
C VAL A 119 -2.97 -19.60 6.58
N SER A 120 -2.58 -18.93 5.50
CA SER A 120 -3.44 -18.69 4.34
C SER A 120 -3.36 -19.77 3.27
N GLY A 121 -2.23 -20.49 3.21
CA GLY A 121 -1.92 -21.46 2.15
C GLY A 121 -1.36 -20.82 0.86
N TYR A 122 -1.20 -19.49 0.81
CA TYR A 122 -0.55 -18.79 -0.31
C TYR A 122 0.97 -18.74 -0.07
N SER A 123 1.68 -19.80 -0.44
CA SER A 123 3.11 -19.96 -0.16
C SER A 123 3.97 -18.83 -0.73
N GLU A 124 3.55 -18.23 -1.84
CA GLU A 124 4.22 -17.11 -2.49
C GLU A 124 4.29 -15.84 -1.64
N LEU A 125 3.45 -15.68 -0.62
CA LEU A 125 3.53 -14.54 0.30
C LEU A 125 4.90 -14.38 0.92
N LYS A 126 5.60 -15.50 1.16
CA LYS A 126 6.97 -15.50 1.67
C LYS A 126 7.93 -14.69 0.79
N TYR A 127 7.67 -14.61 -0.51
CA TYR A 127 8.54 -13.98 -1.51
C TYR A 127 7.86 -12.85 -2.29
N ALA A 128 6.57 -12.62 -2.06
CA ALA A 128 5.79 -11.63 -2.78
C ALA A 128 6.43 -10.25 -2.74
N PRO A 129 6.43 -9.51 -3.84
CA PRO A 129 6.80 -8.10 -3.88
C PRO A 129 5.93 -7.27 -2.93
N ILE A 130 6.54 -6.26 -2.31
CA ILE A 130 5.90 -5.43 -1.28
C ILE A 130 5.67 -4.01 -1.79
N VAL A 131 4.54 -3.44 -1.41
CA VAL A 131 4.23 -2.01 -1.50
C VAL A 131 4.07 -1.48 -0.09
N PRO A 132 5.12 -0.91 0.51
CA PRO A 132 4.97 -0.20 1.77
C PRO A 132 4.12 1.06 1.55
N LEU A 133 3.11 1.24 2.39
CA LEU A 133 2.18 2.37 2.36
C LEU A 133 2.05 2.96 3.77
N GLY A 134 2.11 4.27 3.89
CA GLY A 134 1.94 4.96 5.16
C GLY A 134 1.38 6.35 4.98
N HIS A 135 0.56 6.76 5.96
CA HIS A 135 -0.05 8.08 6.05
C HIS A 135 0.57 8.86 7.20
N SER A 136 0.81 10.17 7.00
CA SER A 136 1.21 11.10 8.05
C SER A 136 2.41 10.59 8.86
N ALA A 137 2.23 10.32 10.15
CA ALA A 137 3.28 9.81 11.04
C ALA A 137 3.89 8.46 10.58
N MET A 138 3.16 7.69 9.78
CA MET A 138 3.64 6.43 9.20
C MET A 138 4.24 6.62 7.79
N ALA A 139 4.26 7.82 7.23
CA ALA A 139 4.70 8.05 5.86
C ALA A 139 6.23 8.06 5.67
N THR A 140 7.00 8.06 6.73
CA THR A 140 8.47 7.84 6.70
C THR A 140 8.80 6.36 6.44
N TYR A 141 8.02 5.45 7.02
CA TYR A 141 8.18 4.00 6.89
C TYR A 141 8.33 3.52 5.44
N PRO A 142 7.48 3.91 4.47
CA PRO A 142 7.56 3.38 3.12
C PRO A 142 8.88 3.63 2.41
N TRP A 143 9.46 4.80 2.61
CA TRP A 143 10.75 5.17 2.01
C TRP A 143 11.91 4.37 2.61
N ASN A 144 11.91 4.22 3.92
CA ASN A 144 12.96 3.49 4.64
C ASN A 144 12.89 1.99 4.39
N PHE A 145 11.68 1.42 4.34
CA PHE A 145 11.48 0.03 3.93
C PHE A 145 12.07 -0.23 2.54
N ALA A 146 11.74 0.63 1.58
CA ALA A 146 12.24 0.50 0.21
C ALA A 146 13.76 0.64 0.12
N ALA A 147 14.35 1.53 0.91
CA ALA A 147 15.80 1.66 0.99
C ALA A 147 16.47 0.44 1.63
N TRP A 148 15.80 -0.21 2.59
CA TRP A 148 16.29 -1.44 3.21
C TRP A 148 16.16 -2.64 2.27
N ASN A 149 15.02 -2.83 1.60
CA ASN A 149 14.74 -3.99 0.76
C ASN A 149 14.29 -3.59 -0.66
N PRO A 150 15.19 -2.95 -1.43
CA PRO A 150 14.84 -2.40 -2.74
C PRO A 150 14.46 -3.48 -3.76
N ASP A 151 15.04 -4.67 -3.65
CA ASP A 151 14.82 -5.75 -4.60
C ASP A 151 13.45 -6.43 -4.41
N ARG A 152 12.84 -6.30 -3.23
CA ARG A 152 11.49 -6.80 -2.93
C ARG A 152 10.41 -5.71 -2.99
N THR A 153 10.79 -4.44 -3.13
CA THR A 153 9.83 -3.32 -3.15
C THR A 153 9.31 -3.10 -4.56
N LEU A 154 8.01 -3.33 -4.78
CA LEU A 154 7.33 -3.11 -6.06
C LEU A 154 7.12 -1.63 -6.35
N ALA A 155 6.59 -0.89 -5.37
CA ALA A 155 6.31 0.53 -5.41
C ALA A 155 6.28 1.09 -3.99
N ILE A 156 6.29 2.41 -3.84
CA ILE A 156 6.27 3.12 -2.56
C ILE A 156 5.09 4.09 -2.56
N ILE A 157 4.28 4.10 -1.50
CA ILE A 157 3.16 5.03 -1.34
C ILE A 157 3.32 5.81 -0.03
N SER A 158 3.51 7.12 -0.16
CA SER A 158 3.51 8.07 0.97
C SER A 158 2.28 8.96 0.84
N LEU A 159 1.36 8.83 1.80
CA LEU A 159 0.10 9.58 1.86
C LEU A 159 0.25 10.72 2.85
N HIS A 160 0.05 11.95 2.39
CA HIS A 160 -0.02 13.14 3.26
C HIS A 160 1.15 13.20 4.25
N GLY A 161 2.38 12.90 3.75
CA GLY A 161 3.50 12.64 4.62
C GLY A 161 4.86 13.09 4.11
N ASP A 162 5.87 12.40 4.57
CA ASP A 162 7.25 12.82 4.38
C ASP A 162 7.80 12.48 3.00
N ALA A 163 8.71 13.34 2.55
CA ALA A 163 9.60 13.06 1.44
C ALA A 163 10.66 12.00 1.82
N PRO A 164 11.29 11.33 0.84
CA PRO A 164 12.40 10.43 1.12
C PRO A 164 13.50 11.12 1.94
N ARG A 165 14.01 10.43 2.95
CA ARG A 165 15.04 10.91 3.89
C ARG A 165 14.61 12.08 4.78
N THR A 166 13.35 12.42 4.85
CA THR A 166 12.82 13.39 5.83
C THR A 166 12.00 12.69 6.89
N ASN A 167 11.78 13.35 8.01
CA ASN A 167 10.99 12.82 9.13
C ASN A 167 10.29 13.96 9.86
N LEU A 168 9.52 14.76 9.12
CA LEU A 168 8.78 15.88 9.68
C LEU A 168 7.58 15.39 10.49
N THR A 169 6.88 14.36 9.98
CA THR A 169 5.72 13.75 10.63
C THR A 169 6.09 12.82 11.78
N GLY A 170 7.34 12.39 11.86
CA GLY A 170 7.85 11.49 12.92
C GLY A 170 8.21 12.18 14.23
N TYR A 171 7.64 13.33 14.52
CA TYR A 171 7.82 14.08 15.78
C TYR A 171 9.27 14.45 16.08
N GLY A 172 10.05 14.79 15.05
CA GLY A 172 11.44 15.23 15.20
C GLY A 172 12.43 14.14 15.63
N ARG A 173 12.06 12.87 15.53
CA ARG A 173 13.02 11.77 15.74
C ARG A 173 13.95 11.67 14.54
N ASP A 174 15.19 11.24 14.80
CA ASP A 174 16.14 11.00 13.73
C ASP A 174 15.61 9.94 12.75
N ASN A 175 15.80 10.19 11.47
CA ASN A 175 15.47 9.22 10.44
C ASN A 175 16.53 8.12 10.34
N MET A 176 16.18 6.97 9.80
CA MET A 176 17.13 5.89 9.51
C MET A 176 18.23 6.38 8.56
N GLU A 177 19.47 6.09 8.91
CA GLU A 177 20.58 6.35 8.01
C GLU A 177 20.62 5.35 6.85
N TRP A 178 20.41 5.84 5.63
CA TRP A 178 20.43 5.00 4.44
C TRP A 178 21.83 4.53 4.05
N GLY A 179 22.89 5.29 4.40
CA GLY A 179 24.23 4.99 3.94
C GLY A 179 24.31 4.93 2.42
N LYS A 180 24.69 3.75 1.88
CA LYS A 180 24.74 3.48 0.43
C LYS A 180 23.44 2.98 -0.16
N ARG A 181 22.38 2.82 0.64
CA ARG A 181 21.07 2.34 0.19
C ARG A 181 20.41 3.38 -0.70
N THR A 182 19.71 2.92 -1.72
CA THR A 182 18.98 3.77 -2.68
C THR A 182 17.61 3.17 -2.99
N ILE A 183 16.73 4.02 -3.49
CA ILE A 183 15.43 3.61 -4.07
C ILE A 183 15.43 3.78 -5.59
N ASP A 184 16.60 3.74 -6.22
CA ASP A 184 16.77 3.91 -7.65
C ASP A 184 15.94 2.90 -8.45
N GLY A 185 15.15 3.41 -9.39
CA GLY A 185 14.31 2.59 -10.26
C GLY A 185 13.05 2.02 -9.59
N ILE A 186 12.77 2.38 -8.33
CA ILE A 186 11.52 2.02 -7.65
C ILE A 186 10.52 3.18 -7.81
N PRO A 187 9.31 2.95 -8.39
CA PRO A 187 8.31 3.99 -8.49
C PRO A 187 7.77 4.34 -7.11
N GLY A 188 7.88 5.61 -6.72
CA GLY A 188 7.35 6.17 -5.50
C GLY A 188 6.30 7.21 -5.79
N LEU A 189 5.20 7.21 -5.05
CA LEU A 189 4.12 8.19 -5.15
C LEU A 189 3.98 8.92 -3.82
N LEU A 190 4.27 10.22 -3.84
CA LEU A 190 3.97 11.14 -2.76
C LEU A 190 2.64 11.83 -3.06
N ILE A 191 1.67 11.68 -2.18
CA ILE A 191 0.35 12.28 -2.31
C ILE A 191 0.17 13.31 -1.21
N GLU A 192 -0.19 14.54 -1.59
CA GLU A 192 -0.48 15.62 -0.65
C GLU A 192 -1.84 16.22 -0.95
N GLY A 193 -2.62 16.52 0.09
CA GLY A 193 -3.86 17.25 -0.04
C GLY A 193 -3.63 18.72 -0.45
N GLU A 194 -4.58 19.32 -1.15
CA GLU A 194 -4.47 20.73 -1.58
C GLU A 194 -4.32 21.69 -0.38
N TYR A 195 -4.92 21.36 0.75
CA TYR A 195 -4.93 22.22 1.96
C TYR A 195 -3.91 21.77 3.00
N GLU A 196 -2.71 21.36 2.55
CA GLU A 196 -1.63 20.87 3.40
C GLU A 196 -0.34 21.67 3.30
N TRP A 197 0.69 21.21 4.02
CA TRP A 197 2.00 21.86 4.13
C TRP A 197 2.89 21.52 2.93
N TRP A 198 2.57 22.02 1.76
CA TRP A 198 3.25 21.73 0.51
C TRP A 198 4.73 22.03 0.53
N GLU A 199 5.13 23.19 1.08
CA GLU A 199 6.51 23.63 1.03
C GLU A 199 7.43 22.69 1.83
N ASP A 200 6.98 22.25 3.00
CA ASP A 200 7.76 21.42 3.89
C ASP A 200 7.89 19.97 3.42
N ARG A 201 6.99 19.50 2.55
CA ARG A 201 6.93 18.10 2.09
C ARG A 201 7.31 17.93 0.63
N VAL A 202 6.76 18.76 -0.24
CA VAL A 202 7.03 18.66 -1.69
C VAL A 202 8.42 19.19 -2.04
N ASN A 203 8.86 20.30 -1.44
CA ASN A 203 10.18 20.85 -1.75
C ASN A 203 11.34 19.89 -1.40
N PRO A 204 11.37 19.21 -0.24
CA PRO A 204 12.35 18.18 0.01
C PRO A 204 12.32 17.02 -0.97
N ALA A 205 11.12 16.61 -1.43
CA ALA A 205 10.98 15.54 -2.41
C ALA A 205 11.49 15.96 -3.81
N LEU A 206 11.27 17.22 -4.20
CA LEU A 206 11.85 17.78 -5.42
C LEU A 206 13.39 17.85 -5.31
N ALA A 207 13.90 18.31 -4.18
CA ALA A 207 15.34 18.32 -3.91
C ALA A 207 15.93 16.91 -3.96
N PHE A 208 15.23 15.92 -3.37
CA PHE A 208 15.65 14.52 -3.43
C PHE A 208 15.77 14.03 -4.89
N ARG A 209 14.78 14.31 -5.75
CA ARG A 209 14.86 13.94 -7.17
C ARG A 209 16.03 14.60 -7.90
N MET A 210 16.35 15.85 -7.57
CA MET A 210 17.49 16.55 -8.16
C MET A 210 18.82 15.93 -7.73
N MET A 211 18.95 15.55 -6.46
CA MET A 211 20.16 14.93 -5.90
C MET A 211 20.31 13.45 -6.34
N TYR A 212 19.19 12.76 -6.55
CA TYR A 212 19.14 11.33 -6.91
C TYR A 212 18.38 11.13 -8.22
N PRO A 213 18.98 11.46 -9.38
CA PRO A 213 18.29 11.51 -10.67
C PRO A 213 17.81 10.15 -11.20
N LYS A 214 18.20 9.06 -10.57
CA LYS A 214 17.68 7.70 -10.85
C LYS A 214 16.45 7.35 -10.03
N SER A 215 16.03 8.21 -9.10
CA SER A 215 14.80 7.99 -8.34
C SER A 215 13.56 8.25 -9.19
N CYS A 216 12.54 7.42 -9.01
CA CYS A 216 11.26 7.50 -9.73
C CYS A 216 10.15 8.07 -8.85
N VAL A 217 10.43 9.11 -8.06
CA VAL A 217 9.45 9.75 -7.17
C VAL A 217 8.51 10.63 -7.99
N SER A 218 7.22 10.37 -7.87
CA SER A 218 6.12 11.11 -8.51
C SER A 218 5.26 11.81 -7.46
N PHE A 219 4.51 12.81 -7.89
CA PHE A 219 3.69 13.65 -7.02
C PHE A 219 2.24 13.63 -7.47
N LEU A 220 1.32 13.57 -6.51
CA LEU A 220 -0.09 13.77 -6.73
C LEU A 220 -0.63 14.80 -5.74
N CYS A 221 -1.27 15.86 -6.27
CA CYS A 221 -2.11 16.73 -5.47
C CYS A 221 -3.52 16.15 -5.41
N ASP A 222 -4.00 15.87 -4.21
CA ASP A 222 -5.39 15.49 -4.01
C ASP A 222 -6.24 16.74 -3.82
N THR A 223 -6.75 17.24 -4.94
CA THR A 223 -7.47 18.53 -5.04
C THR A 223 -8.72 18.53 -4.17
N GLY A 224 -8.88 19.60 -3.38
CA GLY A 224 -10.03 19.79 -2.49
C GLY A 224 -9.97 18.92 -1.23
N ARG A 225 -8.80 18.39 -0.88
CA ARG A 225 -8.60 17.50 0.28
C ARG A 225 -7.64 18.11 1.29
N GLY A 226 -7.83 17.74 2.53
CA GLY A 226 -6.93 18.01 3.64
C GLY A 226 -6.19 16.75 4.08
N HIS A 227 -5.59 16.82 5.25
CA HIS A 227 -4.68 15.81 5.77
C HIS A 227 -5.31 14.42 6.01
N PHE A 228 -6.59 14.36 6.34
CA PHE A 228 -7.26 13.12 6.77
C PHE A 228 -8.29 12.61 5.76
N ASP A 229 -8.33 13.20 4.59
CA ASP A 229 -9.33 12.87 3.58
C ASP A 229 -8.75 11.96 2.50
N ILE A 230 -9.38 10.81 2.28
CA ILE A 230 -9.12 9.96 1.11
C ILE A 230 -10.40 9.85 0.30
N ALA A 231 -10.34 10.25 -0.97
CA ALA A 231 -11.46 10.10 -1.90
C ALA A 231 -11.33 8.83 -2.72
N ASP A 232 -12.46 8.34 -3.25
CA ASP A 232 -12.47 7.22 -4.20
C ASP A 232 -11.58 7.45 -5.41
N ARG A 233 -11.49 8.69 -5.92
CA ARG A 233 -10.58 9.02 -7.02
C ARG A 233 -9.10 8.80 -6.63
N THR A 234 -8.72 9.11 -5.39
CA THR A 234 -7.36 8.91 -4.88
C THR A 234 -7.07 7.43 -4.70
N ALA A 235 -8.01 6.69 -4.11
CA ALA A 235 -7.95 5.23 -4.02
C ALA A 235 -7.82 4.58 -5.40
N GLY A 236 -8.66 5.00 -6.37
CA GLY A 236 -8.60 4.54 -7.75
C GLY A 236 -7.30 4.88 -8.45
N TYR A 237 -6.72 6.06 -8.18
CA TYR A 237 -5.42 6.45 -8.74
C TYR A 237 -4.27 5.62 -8.16
N ILE A 238 -4.27 5.38 -6.84
CA ILE A 238 -3.27 4.50 -6.20
C ILE A 238 -3.35 3.10 -6.83
N ALA A 239 -4.55 2.55 -6.97
CA ALA A 239 -4.72 1.23 -7.59
C ALA A 239 -4.22 1.20 -9.05
N LEU A 240 -4.48 2.25 -9.84
CA LEU A 240 -3.94 2.38 -11.20
C LEU A 240 -2.41 2.46 -11.20
N PHE A 241 -1.83 3.25 -10.30
CA PHE A 241 -0.38 3.37 -10.14
C PHE A 241 0.26 2.01 -9.84
N LEU A 242 -0.33 1.24 -8.93
CA LEU A 242 0.13 -0.10 -8.57
C LEU A 242 -0.04 -1.11 -9.71
N LYS A 243 -1.15 -1.06 -10.45
CA LYS A 243 -1.35 -1.86 -11.66
C LYS A 243 -0.23 -1.60 -12.67
N LYS A 244 0.14 -0.35 -12.87
CA LYS A 244 1.25 0.02 -13.76
C LYS A 244 2.61 -0.41 -13.20
N ALA A 245 2.83 -0.33 -11.90
CA ALA A 245 4.04 -0.87 -11.29
C ALA A 245 4.19 -2.38 -11.54
N LEU A 246 3.11 -3.16 -11.42
CA LEU A 246 3.10 -4.58 -11.79
C LEU A 246 3.45 -4.77 -13.27
N GLU A 247 2.76 -4.06 -14.19
CA GLU A 247 2.95 -4.19 -15.63
C GLU A 247 4.41 -3.92 -16.07
N TYR A 248 5.07 -2.95 -15.46
CA TYR A 248 6.40 -2.51 -15.87
C TYR A 248 7.54 -3.19 -15.12
N ARG A 249 7.31 -3.65 -13.90
CA ARG A 249 8.38 -4.19 -13.05
C ARG A 249 8.36 -5.70 -12.90
N MET A 250 7.19 -6.35 -12.99
CA MET A 250 7.12 -7.80 -12.89
C MET A 250 7.69 -8.45 -14.15
N PRO A 251 8.45 -9.54 -14.05
CA PRO A 251 8.78 -10.38 -15.19
C PRO A 251 7.52 -11.09 -15.69
N ALA A 252 7.51 -11.51 -16.97
CA ALA A 252 6.38 -12.21 -17.56
C ALA A 252 6.14 -13.60 -16.92
N THR A 253 7.21 -14.21 -16.44
CA THR A 253 7.19 -15.51 -15.74
C THR A 253 8.15 -15.44 -14.55
N TYR A 254 7.76 -16.02 -13.43
CA TYR A 254 8.59 -16.11 -12.23
C TYR A 254 8.19 -17.34 -11.40
N ASP A 255 9.12 -17.79 -10.58
CA ASP A 255 8.95 -18.91 -9.66
C ASP A 255 8.30 -18.40 -8.36
N LEU A 256 7.21 -19.03 -7.92
CA LEU A 256 6.49 -18.62 -6.72
C LEU A 256 7.25 -18.94 -5.42
N ASP A 257 8.15 -19.89 -5.49
CA ASP A 257 8.93 -20.33 -4.33
C ASP A 257 10.26 -19.57 -4.20
N LYS A 258 10.42 -18.45 -4.92
CA LYS A 258 11.64 -17.62 -4.91
C LYS A 258 11.31 -16.13 -4.96
N PRO A 259 12.21 -15.27 -4.45
CA PRO A 259 12.10 -13.83 -4.64
C PRO A 259 11.96 -13.46 -6.11
N VAL A 260 11.01 -12.56 -6.40
CA VAL A 260 10.76 -12.07 -7.76
C VAL A 260 11.82 -11.04 -8.13
N GLU A 261 12.48 -11.21 -9.27
CA GLU A 261 13.44 -10.23 -9.79
C GLU A 261 12.70 -9.05 -10.45
N LEU A 262 12.50 -7.99 -9.69
CA LEU A 262 11.78 -6.79 -10.15
C LEU A 262 12.67 -5.92 -11.06
N LYS A 263 12.14 -5.52 -12.22
CA LYS A 263 12.85 -4.61 -13.14
C LYS A 263 12.97 -3.22 -12.54
N LYS A 264 14.14 -2.62 -12.60
CA LYS A 264 14.35 -1.20 -12.26
C LYS A 264 13.86 -0.31 -13.38
N LEU A 265 13.09 0.73 -13.04
CA LEU A 265 12.64 1.72 -14.00
C LEU A 265 13.74 2.76 -14.25
N ASN A 266 13.77 3.29 -15.47
CA ASN A 266 14.56 4.46 -15.77
C ASN A 266 13.63 5.68 -15.77
N PRO A 267 13.83 6.70 -14.91
CA PRO A 267 12.94 7.84 -14.82
C PRO A 267 12.88 8.65 -16.14
N GLN A 268 13.91 8.59 -16.99
CA GLN A 268 13.89 9.26 -18.30
C GLN A 268 13.03 8.53 -19.34
N ASN A 269 12.91 7.21 -19.21
CA ASN A 269 12.08 6.38 -20.07
C ASN A 269 10.82 5.89 -19.32
N GLY A 270 10.71 6.21 -18.03
CA GLY A 270 9.72 5.69 -17.13
C GLY A 270 8.37 6.32 -17.34
N TRP A 271 7.46 5.56 -17.88
CA TRP A 271 6.06 5.94 -17.98
C TRP A 271 5.49 6.53 -16.68
N LEU A 272 5.83 5.93 -15.53
CA LEU A 272 5.35 6.39 -14.22
C LEU A 272 5.89 7.79 -13.87
N ALA A 273 7.16 8.08 -14.16
CA ALA A 273 7.76 9.37 -13.88
C ALA A 273 7.16 10.48 -14.75
N GLU A 274 6.90 10.21 -16.04
CA GLU A 274 6.35 11.20 -16.95
C GLU A 274 4.86 11.48 -16.75
N ARG A 275 4.09 10.46 -16.41
CA ARG A 275 2.61 10.56 -16.30
C ARG A 275 2.09 10.83 -14.91
N CYS A 276 2.85 10.48 -13.89
CA CYS A 276 2.52 10.75 -12.49
C CYS A 276 3.25 11.98 -11.93
N THR A 277 4.12 12.61 -12.69
CA THR A 277 4.59 13.95 -12.33
C THR A 277 3.47 14.93 -12.60
N TRP A 278 3.37 15.91 -11.75
CA TRP A 278 2.67 17.14 -12.02
C TRP A 278 3.09 17.66 -13.42
N ALA A 279 2.37 17.29 -14.43
CA ALA A 279 2.36 18.00 -15.65
C ALA A 279 1.29 19.07 -15.49
N PHE A 280 1.69 20.33 -15.34
CA PHE A 280 0.84 21.40 -15.82
C PHE A 280 0.36 20.97 -17.21
N PRO A 281 -0.94 21.09 -17.52
CA PRO A 281 -1.39 20.85 -18.88
C PRO A 281 -0.47 21.65 -19.79
N GLN A 282 0.24 20.94 -20.66
CA GLN A 282 1.02 21.64 -21.68
C GLN A 282 -0.01 22.48 -22.42
N SER A 283 0.14 23.78 -22.33
CA SER A 283 -0.65 24.71 -23.12
C SER A 283 -0.50 24.29 -24.57
N SER A 284 -1.59 23.81 -25.14
CA SER A 284 -1.76 23.52 -26.55
C SER A 284 -1.43 24.75 -27.40
#